data_8cd82f4978801fc82acc2d2110aba100
#
_entry.id   8cd82f4978801fc82acc2d2110aba100
#
_cell.length_a   1.000
_cell.length_b   1.000
_cell.length_c   1.000
_cell.angle_alpha   90.00
_cell.angle_beta   90.00
_cell.angle_gamma   90.00
#
_symmetry.space_group_name_H-M   'P 1'
#
loop_
_entity.id
_entity.type
_entity.pdbx_description
1 polymer ?
#
loop_
_entity_poly.entity_id
_entity_poly.type
_entity_poly.pdbx_seq_one_letter_code
_entity_poly.pdbx_strand_id
1 'polypeptide(L)'
;GESARDFEPRYVCPHCDDTGYTGGKICSCLQALLREEACRRLSRMVSMELTSFEDIQLSYYPETPVEPRSGMTPRQWMEGGGTFCRDYAANFGPRSENLLFSGPTGTGKTHLSLSIARAATEKGCGVVYGPAQVLLHRLEKEHFGRQAGDSEDMLLECDLLILDDLGTEFGSPFTTSC
;
A
#
# COMPACT_ATOMS: atom_id res chain seq x y z
N GLY A 1 -46.38 8.18 -14.81
CA GLY A 1 -45.60 8.99 -15.73
C GLY A 1 -44.22 9.17 -15.17
N GLU A 2 -43.20 8.60 -15.83
CA GLU A 2 -41.80 8.84 -15.51
C GLU A 2 -41.51 10.33 -15.69
N SER A 3 -40.87 10.94 -14.68
CA SER A 3 -40.55 12.37 -14.66
C SER A 3 -39.34 12.63 -15.57
N ALA A 4 -39.36 13.73 -16.31
CA ALA A 4 -38.19 14.16 -17.15
C ALA A 4 -36.88 14.26 -16.37
N ARG A 5 -36.92 14.30 -15.03
CA ARG A 5 -35.75 14.31 -14.14
C ARG A 5 -35.02 12.97 -14.07
N ASP A 6 -35.65 11.86 -14.51
CA ASP A 6 -35.02 10.52 -14.49
C ASP A 6 -34.02 10.32 -15.64
N PHE A 7 -33.99 11.24 -16.62
CA PHE A 7 -33.10 11.23 -17.78
C PHE A 7 -31.94 12.23 -17.69
N GLU A 8 -31.80 12.97 -16.58
CA GLU A 8 -30.65 13.86 -16.41
C GLU A 8 -29.41 13.01 -16.10
N PRO A 9 -28.27 13.23 -16.83
CA PRO A 9 -27.04 12.51 -16.58
C PRO A 9 -26.54 12.82 -15.16
N ARG A 10 -26.19 11.77 -14.40
CA ARG A 10 -25.58 11.92 -13.08
C ARG A 10 -24.07 11.73 -13.22
N TYR A 11 -23.34 12.82 -13.10
CA TYR A 11 -21.89 12.80 -13.16
C TYR A 11 -21.29 12.50 -11.78
N VAL A 12 -20.24 11.68 -11.75
CA VAL A 12 -19.46 11.36 -10.54
C VAL A 12 -18.53 12.54 -10.19
N CYS A 13 -17.93 13.15 -11.21
CA CYS A 13 -17.08 14.32 -11.05
C CYS A 13 -17.80 15.59 -11.53
N PRO A 14 -18.22 16.48 -10.62
CA PRO A 14 -18.93 17.72 -10.98
C PRO A 14 -17.99 18.79 -11.60
N HIS A 15 -16.67 18.58 -11.62
CA HIS A 15 -15.71 19.53 -12.18
C HIS A 15 -15.48 19.34 -13.68
N CYS A 16 -15.67 18.14 -14.19
CA CYS A 16 -15.43 17.83 -15.59
C CYS A 16 -16.56 17.04 -16.24
N ASP A 17 -17.67 16.81 -15.55
CA ASP A 17 -18.81 16.01 -16.03
C ASP A 17 -18.34 14.67 -16.61
N ASP A 18 -17.46 13.99 -15.87
CA ASP A 18 -16.83 12.67 -16.18
C ASP A 18 -16.01 12.63 -17.49
N THR A 19 -15.75 13.77 -18.12
CA THR A 19 -14.88 13.83 -19.32
C THR A 19 -13.40 13.64 -19.01
N GLY A 20 -12.98 13.79 -17.74
CA GLY A 20 -11.59 13.73 -17.31
C GLY A 20 -10.77 14.99 -17.63
N TYR A 21 -11.35 16.02 -18.25
CA TYR A 21 -10.66 17.24 -18.66
C TYR A 21 -11.44 18.49 -18.28
N THR A 22 -10.73 19.54 -17.87
CA THR A 22 -11.29 20.86 -17.57
C THR A 22 -10.38 21.93 -18.15
N GLY A 23 -10.91 22.76 -19.07
CA GLY A 23 -10.13 23.84 -19.71
C GLY A 23 -8.89 23.34 -20.47
N GLY A 24 -8.93 22.16 -21.07
CA GLY A 24 -7.82 21.56 -21.82
C GLY A 24 -6.74 20.93 -20.93
N LYS A 25 -6.94 20.87 -19.61
CA LYS A 25 -6.05 20.21 -18.65
C LYS A 25 -6.72 18.95 -18.10
N ILE A 26 -5.91 17.98 -17.68
CA ILE A 26 -6.39 16.77 -17.01
C ILE A 26 -7.06 17.17 -15.70
N CYS A 27 -8.27 16.69 -15.46
CA CYS A 27 -8.99 16.88 -14.21
C CYS A 27 -8.39 16.03 -13.09
N SER A 28 -8.50 16.51 -11.86
CA SER A 28 -8.01 15.79 -10.68
C SER A 28 -8.61 14.37 -10.53
N CYS A 29 -9.85 14.17 -10.97
CA CYS A 29 -10.49 12.83 -10.95
C CYS A 29 -9.77 11.85 -11.90
N LEU A 30 -9.39 12.28 -13.11
CA LEU A 30 -8.64 11.44 -14.04
C LEU A 30 -7.20 11.22 -13.57
N GLN A 31 -6.55 12.25 -12.99
CA GLN A 31 -5.22 12.08 -12.37
C GLN A 31 -5.24 11.03 -11.27
N ALA A 32 -6.25 11.07 -10.39
CA ALA A 32 -6.41 10.09 -9.32
C ALA A 32 -6.58 8.66 -9.87
N LEU A 33 -7.42 8.47 -10.88
CA LEU A 33 -7.63 7.16 -11.52
C LEU A 33 -6.36 6.64 -12.21
N LEU A 34 -5.62 7.51 -12.90
CA LEU A 34 -4.36 7.13 -13.55
C LEU A 34 -3.31 6.72 -12.51
N ARG A 35 -3.21 7.46 -11.41
CA ARG A 35 -2.29 7.12 -10.30
C ARG A 35 -2.67 5.80 -9.65
N GLU A 36 -3.96 5.59 -9.35
CA GLU A 36 -4.45 4.33 -8.80
C GLU A 36 -4.12 3.14 -9.71
N GLU A 37 -4.38 3.26 -11.01
CA GLU A 37 -4.07 2.19 -11.97
C GLU A 37 -2.55 1.94 -12.08
N ALA A 38 -1.74 2.99 -12.06
CA ALA A 38 -0.28 2.87 -12.07
C ALA A 38 0.24 2.14 -10.83
N CYS A 39 -0.20 2.54 -9.63
CA CYS A 39 0.15 1.88 -8.38
C CYS A 39 -0.31 0.42 -8.36
N ARG A 40 -1.51 0.16 -8.86
CA ARG A 40 -2.06 -1.20 -8.99
C ARG A 40 -1.24 -2.07 -9.95
N ARG A 41 -0.72 -1.52 -11.04
CA ARG A 41 0.15 -2.25 -11.98
C ARG A 41 1.47 -2.64 -11.33
N LEU A 42 2.09 -1.74 -10.56
CA LEU A 42 3.31 -2.05 -9.82
C LEU A 42 3.07 -3.14 -8.78
N SER A 43 1.99 -3.05 -8.01
CA SER A 43 1.63 -4.03 -6.99
C SER A 43 1.26 -5.40 -7.55
N ARG A 44 0.64 -5.48 -8.75
CA ARG A 44 0.31 -6.76 -9.42
C ARG A 44 1.53 -7.57 -9.84
N MET A 45 2.69 -6.96 -9.96
CA MET A 45 3.93 -7.68 -10.28
C MET A 45 4.38 -8.58 -9.13
N VAL A 46 3.84 -8.35 -7.96
CA VAL A 46 3.97 -9.19 -6.77
C VAL A 46 2.61 -9.85 -6.58
N SER A 47 2.50 -11.14 -6.96
CA SER A 47 1.25 -11.92 -6.83
C SER A 47 0.90 -12.12 -5.36
N MET A 48 0.34 -11.09 -4.70
CA MET A 48 -0.05 -11.18 -3.30
C MET A 48 -1.53 -10.84 -3.15
N GLU A 49 -2.25 -11.75 -2.51
CA GLU A 49 -3.62 -11.50 -2.09
C GLU A 49 -3.62 -10.52 -0.91
N LEU A 50 -4.39 -9.44 -1.02
CA LEU A 50 -4.59 -8.53 0.09
C LEU A 50 -5.32 -9.25 1.21
N THR A 51 -4.75 -9.20 2.40
CA THR A 51 -5.36 -9.72 3.64
C THR A 51 -6.15 -8.63 4.35
N SER A 52 -6.95 -9.00 5.33
CA SER A 52 -7.66 -8.06 6.18
C SER A 52 -7.28 -8.23 7.65
N PHE A 53 -7.55 -7.20 8.45
CA PHE A 53 -7.34 -7.28 9.90
C PHE A 53 -8.24 -8.35 10.56
N GLU A 54 -9.36 -8.69 9.94
CA GLU A 54 -10.31 -9.70 10.39
C GLU A 54 -9.79 -11.12 10.18
N ASP A 55 -8.83 -11.29 9.24
CA ASP A 55 -8.19 -12.58 8.95
C ASP A 55 -7.10 -12.95 9.97
N ILE A 56 -6.79 -12.07 10.93
CA ILE A 56 -5.80 -12.31 11.98
C ILE A 56 -6.33 -13.38 12.94
N GLN A 57 -5.71 -14.55 12.91
CA GLN A 57 -6.06 -15.65 13.79
C GLN A 57 -5.14 -15.67 15.02
N LEU A 58 -5.61 -15.05 16.10
CA LEU A 58 -4.86 -14.99 17.37
C LEU A 58 -4.52 -16.36 17.97
N SER A 59 -5.27 -17.40 17.59
CA SER A 59 -4.99 -18.79 18.03
C SER A 59 -3.64 -19.34 17.57
N TYR A 60 -3.03 -18.77 16.52
CA TYR A 60 -1.69 -19.17 16.07
C TYR A 60 -0.57 -18.63 16.97
N TYR A 61 -0.86 -17.65 17.83
CA TYR A 61 0.14 -17.04 18.69
C TYR A 61 0.08 -17.64 20.10
N PRO A 62 1.23 -18.09 20.65
CA PRO A 62 1.29 -18.66 21.99
C PRO A 62 0.84 -17.68 23.07
N GLU A 63 0.19 -18.22 24.11
CA GLU A 63 -0.20 -17.48 25.32
C GLU A 63 0.89 -17.49 26.40
N THR A 64 2.01 -18.15 26.14
CA THR A 64 3.14 -18.18 27.06
C THR A 64 4.17 -17.14 26.65
N PRO A 65 4.69 -16.32 27.59
CA PRO A 65 5.74 -15.35 27.29
C PRO A 65 7.00 -16.05 26.74
N VAL A 66 7.54 -15.54 25.62
CA VAL A 66 8.79 -16.04 25.02
C VAL A 66 9.99 -15.44 25.77
N GLU A 67 9.87 -14.18 26.21
CA GLU A 67 10.89 -13.49 26.99
C GLU A 67 10.38 -13.20 28.40
N PRO A 68 11.08 -13.70 29.45
CA PRO A 68 10.65 -13.47 30.84
C PRO A 68 10.60 -11.99 31.26
N ARG A 69 11.35 -11.12 30.56
CA ARG A 69 11.45 -9.70 30.89
C ARG A 69 10.31 -8.83 30.34
N SER A 70 9.67 -9.23 29.24
CA SER A 70 8.59 -8.42 28.64
C SER A 70 7.26 -8.64 29.37
N GLY A 71 7.04 -9.78 30.01
CA GLY A 71 5.77 -10.16 30.62
C GLY A 71 4.60 -10.33 29.64
N MET A 72 4.79 -9.96 28.37
CA MET A 72 3.76 -10.06 27.32
C MET A 72 3.92 -11.35 26.52
N THR A 73 2.78 -11.91 26.12
CA THR A 73 2.75 -13.09 25.26
C THR A 73 2.75 -12.69 23.78
N PRO A 74 3.20 -13.56 22.86
CA PRO A 74 3.09 -13.28 21.41
C PRO A 74 1.66 -12.95 20.97
N ARG A 75 0.65 -13.56 21.59
CA ARG A 75 -0.76 -13.23 21.32
C ARG A 75 -1.10 -11.81 21.72
N GLN A 76 -0.71 -11.35 22.89
CA GLN A 76 -0.92 -9.97 23.34
C GLN A 76 -0.18 -8.96 22.46
N TRP A 77 1.04 -9.29 22.00
CA TRP A 77 1.78 -8.46 21.04
C TRP A 77 1.04 -8.33 19.70
N MET A 78 0.52 -9.45 19.17
CA MET A 78 -0.22 -9.42 17.91
C MET A 78 -1.56 -8.69 18.06
N GLU A 79 -2.28 -8.90 19.16
CA GLU A 79 -3.53 -8.21 19.45
C GLU A 79 -3.34 -6.69 19.53
N GLY A 80 -2.33 -6.23 20.29
CA GLY A 80 -1.98 -4.81 20.40
C GLY A 80 -1.48 -4.25 19.07
N GLY A 81 -0.60 -4.95 18.38
CA GLY A 81 -0.09 -4.57 17.06
C GLY A 81 -1.19 -4.50 15.99
N GLY A 82 -2.09 -5.46 15.98
CA GLY A 82 -3.25 -5.47 15.09
C GLY A 82 -4.19 -4.28 15.34
N THR A 83 -4.46 -3.96 16.62
CA THR A 83 -5.25 -2.79 17.01
C THR A 83 -4.56 -1.50 16.56
N PHE A 84 -3.27 -1.34 16.86
CA PHE A 84 -2.48 -0.18 16.43
C PHE A 84 -2.50 -0.01 14.90
N CYS A 85 -2.28 -1.08 14.13
CA CYS A 85 -2.27 -1.02 12.67
C CYS A 85 -3.66 -0.69 12.10
N ARG A 86 -4.73 -1.17 12.72
CA ARG A 86 -6.11 -0.83 12.34
C ARG A 86 -6.39 0.65 12.57
N ASP A 87 -6.00 1.19 13.72
CA ASP A 87 -6.14 2.60 14.05
C ASP A 87 -5.29 3.48 13.13
N TYR A 88 -4.06 3.07 12.85
CA TYR A 88 -3.19 3.72 11.87
C TYR A 88 -3.84 3.78 10.50
N ALA A 89 -4.31 2.65 9.99
CA ALA A 89 -4.98 2.57 8.68
C ALA A 89 -6.28 3.40 8.65
N ALA A 90 -7.04 3.41 9.75
CA ALA A 90 -8.24 4.23 9.87
C ALA A 90 -7.95 5.74 9.79
N ASN A 91 -6.82 6.19 10.31
CA ASN A 91 -6.40 7.60 10.33
C ASN A 91 -5.34 7.95 9.26
N PHE A 92 -5.04 7.01 8.35
CA PHE A 92 -4.00 7.20 7.33
C PHE A 92 -4.29 8.40 6.42
N GLY A 93 -3.26 9.21 6.20
CA GLY A 93 -3.29 10.40 5.35
C GLY A 93 -1.91 11.04 5.19
N PRO A 94 -1.81 12.20 4.49
CA PRO A 94 -0.55 12.83 4.08
C PRO A 94 0.43 13.19 5.21
N ARG A 95 0.00 13.15 6.47
CA ARG A 95 0.82 13.44 7.65
C ARG A 95 1.03 12.23 8.53
N SER A 96 0.68 11.04 8.04
CA SER A 96 0.94 9.79 8.78
C SER A 96 2.42 9.52 8.90
N GLU A 97 2.85 9.03 10.06
CA GLU A 97 4.23 8.63 10.30
C GLU A 97 4.57 7.34 9.57
N ASN A 98 5.87 7.13 9.30
CA ASN A 98 6.35 5.87 8.75
C ASN A 98 6.28 4.77 9.80
N LEU A 99 5.96 3.54 9.37
CA LEU A 99 5.97 2.36 10.21
C LEU A 99 7.14 1.44 9.84
N LEU A 100 7.80 0.88 10.85
CA LEU A 100 8.81 -0.16 10.68
C LEU A 100 8.38 -1.40 11.45
N PHE A 101 8.12 -2.50 10.74
CA PHE A 101 7.88 -3.80 11.32
C PHE A 101 9.17 -4.58 11.43
N SER A 102 9.57 -4.94 12.66
CA SER A 102 10.76 -5.74 12.94
C SER A 102 10.39 -6.97 13.77
N GLY A 103 11.07 -8.08 13.53
CA GLY A 103 10.87 -9.32 14.28
C GLY A 103 11.10 -10.57 13.42
N PRO A 104 11.05 -11.77 14.05
CA PRO A 104 11.25 -13.04 13.37
C PRO A 104 10.29 -13.30 12.21
N THR A 105 10.65 -14.23 11.33
CA THR A 105 9.77 -14.72 10.26
C THR A 105 8.51 -15.38 10.86
N GLY A 106 7.36 -15.23 10.19
CA GLY A 106 6.09 -15.84 10.62
C GLY A 106 5.37 -15.11 11.74
N THR A 107 5.83 -13.93 12.17
CA THR A 107 5.18 -13.14 13.24
C THR A 107 4.04 -12.23 12.77
N GLY A 108 3.64 -12.30 11.50
CA GLY A 108 2.49 -11.55 10.97
C GLY A 108 2.81 -10.16 10.39
N LYS A 109 4.09 -9.77 10.23
CA LYS A 109 4.50 -8.47 9.68
C LYS A 109 3.88 -8.20 8.32
N THR A 110 4.08 -9.11 7.37
CA THR A 110 3.51 -9.03 6.01
C THR A 110 1.98 -8.97 6.03
N HIS A 111 1.33 -9.76 6.92
CA HIS A 111 -0.12 -9.74 7.07
C HIS A 111 -0.62 -8.36 7.52
N LEU A 112 0.02 -7.75 8.53
CA LEU A 112 -0.33 -6.40 8.99
C LEU A 112 -0.10 -5.34 7.90
N SER A 113 1.03 -5.41 7.17
CA SER A 113 1.33 -4.50 6.07
C SER A 113 0.28 -4.57 4.96
N LEU A 114 -0.12 -5.79 4.56
CA LEU A 114 -1.14 -6.00 3.53
C LEU A 114 -2.53 -5.58 3.99
N SER A 115 -2.85 -5.73 5.28
CA SER A 115 -4.11 -5.25 5.85
C SER A 115 -4.17 -3.71 5.84
N ILE A 116 -3.05 -3.03 6.12
CA ILE A 116 -2.95 -1.57 5.97
C ILE A 116 -3.10 -1.18 4.49
N ALA A 117 -2.40 -1.88 3.57
CA ALA A 117 -2.49 -1.64 2.14
C ALA A 117 -3.93 -1.72 1.64
N ARG A 118 -4.66 -2.76 2.05
CA ARG A 118 -6.08 -2.94 1.72
C ARG A 118 -6.92 -1.78 2.20
N ALA A 119 -6.82 -1.45 3.49
CA ALA A 119 -7.60 -0.36 4.07
C ALA A 119 -7.31 1.00 3.43
N ALA A 120 -6.04 1.28 3.06
CA ALA A 120 -5.66 2.48 2.33
C ALA A 120 -6.23 2.50 0.91
N THR A 121 -6.20 1.37 0.19
CA THR A 121 -6.77 1.23 -1.15
C THR A 121 -8.29 1.43 -1.13
N GLU A 122 -8.99 0.89 -0.13
CA GLU A 122 -10.44 1.08 0.05
C GLU A 122 -10.82 2.55 0.28
N LYS A 123 -9.88 3.37 0.75
CA LYS A 123 -10.02 4.84 0.87
C LYS A 123 -9.65 5.61 -0.41
N GLY A 124 -9.27 4.92 -1.48
CA GLY A 124 -8.84 5.53 -2.75
C GLY A 124 -7.40 6.01 -2.74
N CYS A 125 -6.55 5.57 -1.79
CA CYS A 125 -5.14 5.89 -1.80
C CYS A 125 -4.40 5.06 -2.86
N GLY A 126 -3.43 5.67 -3.54
CA GLY A 126 -2.49 4.97 -4.40
C GLY A 126 -1.46 4.21 -3.56
N VAL A 127 -1.54 2.87 -3.56
CA VAL A 127 -0.66 2.02 -2.76
C VAL A 127 0.27 1.22 -3.66
N VAL A 128 1.56 1.24 -3.36
CA VAL A 128 2.56 0.34 -3.95
C VAL A 128 3.06 -0.60 -2.86
N TYR A 129 2.97 -1.91 -3.12
CA TYR A 129 3.48 -2.96 -2.26
C TYR A 129 4.41 -3.88 -3.04
N GLY A 130 5.53 -4.26 -2.44
CA GLY A 130 6.39 -5.30 -2.99
C GLY A 130 7.63 -5.59 -2.14
N PRO A 131 8.26 -6.76 -2.39
CA PRO A 131 9.57 -7.03 -1.83
C PRO A 131 10.56 -5.96 -2.28
N ALA A 132 11.34 -5.42 -1.34
CA ALA A 132 12.30 -4.35 -1.61
C ALA A 132 13.23 -4.69 -2.76
N GLN A 133 13.76 -5.93 -2.79
CA GLN A 133 14.62 -6.42 -3.86
C GLN A 133 13.98 -6.31 -5.26
N VAL A 134 12.70 -6.64 -5.39
CA VAL A 134 12.00 -6.62 -6.68
C VAL A 134 11.83 -5.19 -7.19
N LEU A 135 11.41 -4.29 -6.30
CA LEU A 135 11.19 -2.88 -6.64
C LEU A 135 12.51 -2.18 -6.99
N LEU A 136 13.55 -2.36 -6.18
CA LEU A 136 14.88 -1.79 -6.42
C LEU A 136 15.51 -2.33 -7.70
N HIS A 137 15.40 -3.63 -7.98
CA HIS A 137 15.91 -4.20 -9.23
C HIS A 137 15.21 -3.65 -10.46
N ARG A 138 13.91 -3.35 -10.36
CA ARG A 138 13.17 -2.70 -11.45
C ARG A 138 13.66 -1.27 -11.67
N LEU A 139 13.81 -0.47 -10.62
CA LEU A 139 14.40 0.88 -10.70
C LEU A 139 15.78 0.86 -11.33
N GLU A 140 16.62 -0.08 -10.92
CA GLU A 140 17.96 -0.25 -11.49
C GLU A 140 17.92 -0.53 -13.00
N LYS A 141 17.02 -1.41 -13.45
CA LYS A 141 16.85 -1.70 -14.88
C LYS A 141 16.38 -0.50 -15.68
N GLU A 142 15.45 0.26 -15.15
CA GLU A 142 14.93 1.48 -15.78
C GLU A 142 15.99 2.57 -15.82
N HIS A 143 16.70 2.79 -14.70
CA HIS A 143 17.81 3.76 -14.62
C HIS A 143 18.93 3.49 -15.63
N PHE A 144 19.33 2.25 -15.83
CA PHE A 144 20.34 1.87 -16.81
C PHE A 144 19.81 1.66 -18.24
N GLY A 145 18.58 2.07 -18.54
CA GLY A 145 17.97 1.99 -19.87
C GLY A 145 17.74 0.58 -20.39
N ARG A 146 17.78 -0.44 -19.53
CA ARG A 146 17.53 -1.84 -19.88
C ARG A 146 16.04 -2.17 -20.01
N GLN A 147 15.20 -1.30 -19.46
CA GLN A 147 13.75 -1.38 -19.55
C GLN A 147 13.20 0.04 -19.58
N ALA A 148 12.20 0.32 -20.42
CA ALA A 148 11.45 1.56 -20.35
C ALA A 148 10.42 1.46 -19.24
N GLY A 149 10.27 2.50 -18.42
CA GLY A 149 9.28 2.57 -17.34
C GLY A 149 9.33 3.90 -16.62
N ASP A 150 8.35 4.09 -15.77
CA ASP A 150 8.11 5.27 -14.95
C ASP A 150 7.99 4.89 -13.45
N SER A 151 8.66 3.78 -13.07
CA SER A 151 8.56 3.23 -11.70
C SER A 151 9.06 4.20 -10.64
N GLU A 152 10.09 5.00 -10.94
CA GLU A 152 10.61 6.01 -10.01
C GLU A 152 9.53 7.04 -9.69
N ASP A 153 8.92 7.63 -10.71
CA ASP A 153 7.84 8.60 -10.53
C ASP A 153 6.66 7.99 -9.76
N MET A 154 6.28 6.75 -10.08
CA MET A 154 5.18 6.06 -9.40
C MET A 154 5.48 5.80 -7.92
N LEU A 155 6.71 5.43 -7.55
CA LEU A 155 7.11 5.22 -6.16
C LEU A 155 7.14 6.53 -5.37
N LEU A 156 7.53 7.64 -6.01
CA LEU A 156 7.55 8.97 -5.41
C LEU A 156 6.16 9.57 -5.27
N GLU A 157 5.24 9.25 -6.17
CA GLU A 157 3.89 9.83 -6.19
C GLU A 157 2.83 8.98 -5.47
N CYS A 158 3.13 7.74 -5.05
CA CYS A 158 2.17 6.93 -4.33
C CYS A 158 1.88 7.51 -2.93
N ASP A 159 0.66 7.30 -2.43
CA ASP A 159 0.27 7.75 -1.09
C ASP A 159 0.88 6.86 0.00
N LEU A 160 1.05 5.57 -0.29
CA LEU A 160 1.62 4.57 0.61
C LEU A 160 2.55 3.63 -0.15
N LEU A 161 3.82 3.63 0.24
CA LEU A 161 4.81 2.65 -0.22
C LEU A 161 5.08 1.63 0.88
N ILE A 162 4.94 0.35 0.57
CA ILE A 162 5.26 -0.75 1.47
C ILE A 162 6.40 -1.58 0.86
N LEU A 163 7.55 -1.53 1.52
CA LEU A 163 8.72 -2.34 1.19
C LEU A 163 8.77 -3.54 2.14
N ASP A 164 8.51 -4.73 1.61
CA ASP A 164 8.60 -5.97 2.39
C ASP A 164 9.98 -6.61 2.23
N ASP A 165 10.35 -7.46 3.19
CA ASP A 165 11.62 -8.20 3.22
C ASP A 165 12.87 -7.30 3.07
N LEU A 166 12.87 -6.15 3.75
CA LEU A 166 14.05 -5.26 3.81
C LEU A 166 15.28 -5.99 4.35
N GLY A 167 16.44 -5.76 3.70
CA GLY A 167 17.72 -6.37 4.07
C GLY A 167 18.02 -7.68 3.33
N THR A 168 17.15 -8.09 2.40
CA THR A 168 17.38 -9.25 1.51
C THR A 168 17.94 -8.85 0.16
N GLU A 169 18.10 -7.55 -0.09
CA GLU A 169 18.57 -6.98 -1.34
C GLU A 169 20.03 -7.37 -1.61
N PHE A 170 20.32 -7.74 -2.86
CA PHE A 170 21.72 -7.88 -3.29
C PHE A 170 22.36 -6.50 -3.36
N GLY A 171 23.49 -6.33 -2.63
CA GLY A 171 24.26 -5.10 -2.65
C GLY A 171 24.80 -4.82 -4.06
N SER A 172 24.19 -3.86 -4.76
CA SER A 172 24.76 -3.25 -5.96
C SER A 172 25.18 -1.81 -5.63
N PRO A 173 26.09 -1.18 -6.41
CA PRO A 173 26.40 0.23 -6.23
C PRO A 173 25.15 1.13 -6.29
N PHE A 174 24.14 0.73 -7.04
CA PHE A 174 22.85 1.44 -7.14
C PHE A 174 22.03 1.31 -5.86
N THR A 175 21.83 0.09 -5.35
CA THR A 175 21.06 -0.15 -4.11
C THR A 175 21.72 0.42 -2.86
N THR A 176 23.05 0.65 -2.90
CA THR A 176 23.78 1.28 -1.78
C THR A 176 23.63 2.80 -1.78
N SER A 177 23.24 3.40 -2.91
CA SER A 177 23.07 4.86 -3.08
C SER A 177 21.61 5.32 -2.98
N CYS A 178 20.66 4.39 -3.00
CA CYS A 178 19.24 4.65 -2.72
C CYS A 178 18.96 4.58 -1.23
#